data_6f644c198a8dcfe767e9f831eff01e24
#
_entry.id   6f644c198a8dcfe767e9f831eff01e24
#
_cell.length_a   1.000
_cell.length_b   1.000
_cell.length_c   1.000
_cell.angle_alpha   90.00
_cell.angle_beta   90.00
_cell.angle_gamma   90.00
#
_symmetry.space_group_name_H-M   'P 1'
#
loop_
_entity.id
_entity.type
_entity.pdbx_description
1 polymer ?
#
loop_
_entity_poly.entity_id
_entity_poly.type
_entity_poly.pdbx_seq_one_letter_code
_entity_poly.pdbx_strand_id
1 'polypeptide(L)'
;MDLNRLTIHAVNAALDAGNLIKGYQDIEVEVLHKDGGDTYASQVVTEVDQKAQDAILRILKPTCCEFDLALLTEESEDDRSRFEKNYFWCIDPLDGTLPFTRKEPGYSVSIALIARD
;
A
#
# COMPACT_ATOMS: atom_id res chain seq x y z
N MET A 1 -16.94 -17.79 -2.45
CA MET A 1 -16.04 -16.69 -2.02
C MET A 1 -16.83 -15.69 -1.19
N ASP A 2 -16.42 -15.46 0.02
CA ASP A 2 -17.13 -14.53 0.91
C ASP A 2 -16.63 -13.09 0.69
N LEU A 3 -17.22 -12.41 -0.26
CA LEU A 3 -16.82 -11.05 -0.63
C LEU A 3 -17.10 -10.05 0.49
N ASN A 4 -18.09 -10.28 1.33
CA ASN A 4 -18.37 -9.39 2.45
C ASN A 4 -17.22 -9.39 3.45
N ARG A 5 -16.72 -10.57 3.82
CA ARG A 5 -15.57 -10.67 4.72
C ARG A 5 -14.31 -10.05 4.10
N LEU A 6 -14.07 -10.32 2.83
CA LEU A 6 -12.90 -9.76 2.14
C LEU A 6 -12.99 -8.24 2.04
N THR A 7 -14.18 -7.70 1.82
CA THR A 7 -14.38 -6.25 1.80
C THR A 7 -14.06 -5.63 3.16
N ILE A 8 -14.52 -6.26 4.25
CA ILE A 8 -14.24 -5.77 5.60
C ILE A 8 -12.74 -5.76 5.86
N HIS A 9 -12.03 -6.81 5.48
CA HIS A 9 -10.58 -6.87 5.63
C HIS A 9 -9.88 -5.77 4.81
N ALA A 10 -10.34 -5.55 3.57
CA ALA A 10 -9.76 -4.50 2.73
C ALA A 10 -9.98 -3.11 3.34
N VAL A 11 -11.17 -2.84 3.87
CA VAL A 11 -11.46 -1.56 4.52
C VAL A 11 -10.56 -1.37 5.74
N ASN A 12 -10.44 -2.37 6.59
CA ASN A 12 -9.59 -2.30 7.77
C ASN A 12 -8.12 -2.08 7.38
N ALA A 13 -7.64 -2.77 6.36
CA ALA A 13 -6.29 -2.61 5.86
C ALA A 13 -6.06 -1.18 5.34
N ALA A 14 -7.01 -0.65 4.58
CA ALA A 14 -6.91 0.71 4.05
C ALA A 14 -6.92 1.76 5.17
N LEU A 15 -7.73 1.56 6.21
CA LEU A 15 -7.76 2.47 7.36
C LEU A 15 -6.46 2.45 8.13
N ASP A 16 -5.89 1.27 8.37
CA ASP A 16 -4.60 1.17 9.06
C ASP A 16 -3.49 1.86 8.28
N ALA A 17 -3.41 1.60 6.98
CA ALA A 17 -2.41 2.22 6.13
C ALA A 17 -2.62 3.74 6.05
N GLY A 18 -3.87 4.18 5.89
CA GLY A 18 -4.20 5.59 5.80
C GLY A 18 -3.84 6.35 7.06
N ASN A 19 -4.11 5.78 8.23
CA ASN A 19 -3.74 6.40 9.51
C ASN A 19 -2.22 6.50 9.67
N LEU A 20 -1.50 5.47 9.25
CA LEU A 20 -0.05 5.49 9.28
C LEU A 20 0.51 6.58 8.38
N ILE A 21 0.01 6.68 7.15
CA ILE A 21 0.45 7.69 6.18
C ILE A 21 0.17 9.09 6.72
N LYS A 22 -1.02 9.29 7.29
CA LYS A 22 -1.42 10.59 7.84
C LYS A 22 -0.49 11.02 8.97
N GLY A 23 -0.04 10.08 9.79
CA GLY A 23 0.92 10.37 10.86
C GLY A 23 2.24 10.92 10.31
N TYR A 24 2.71 10.37 9.20
CA TYR A 24 3.93 10.87 8.54
C TYR A 24 3.72 12.22 7.88
N GLN A 25 2.52 12.52 7.43
CA GLN A 25 2.24 13.81 6.80
C GLN A 25 2.40 14.97 7.78
N ASP A 26 2.15 14.73 9.07
CA ASP A 26 2.26 15.74 10.10
C ASP A 26 3.72 15.98 10.53
N ILE A 27 4.66 15.15 10.09
CA ILE A 27 6.07 15.32 10.40
C ILE A 27 6.65 16.37 9.48
N GLU A 28 7.20 17.43 10.08
CA GLU A 28 7.98 18.39 9.32
C GLU A 28 9.29 17.76 8.92
N VAL A 29 9.40 17.45 7.66
CA VAL A 29 10.61 16.93 7.11
C VAL A 29 11.42 18.11 6.59
N GLU A 30 12.54 18.40 7.22
CA GLU A 30 13.49 19.41 6.75
C GLU A 30 14.24 18.89 5.53
N VAL A 31 13.48 18.57 4.51
CA VAL A 31 13.99 17.89 3.35
C VAL A 31 14.66 18.83 2.38
N LEU A 32 14.36 20.10 2.53
CA LEU A 32 14.63 21.10 1.52
C LEU A 32 16.09 21.49 1.40
N HIS A 33 16.92 20.98 2.29
CA HIS A 33 18.33 21.40 2.35
C HIS A 33 19.33 20.36 1.89
N LYS A 34 18.82 19.23 1.38
CA LYS A 34 19.68 18.17 0.88
C LYS A 34 19.83 18.29 -0.62
N ASP A 35 21.04 18.48 -1.07
CA ASP A 35 21.35 18.48 -2.48
C ASP A 35 21.48 17.06 -3.00
N GLY A 36 20.99 16.84 -4.19
CA GLY A 36 21.16 15.58 -4.87
C GLY A 36 19.87 14.82 -5.09
N GLY A 37 19.94 13.81 -5.96
CA GLY A 37 18.79 13.04 -6.40
C GLY A 37 18.17 12.20 -5.30
N ASP A 38 18.97 11.68 -4.39
CA ASP A 38 18.47 10.91 -3.27
C ASP A 38 18.25 11.84 -2.10
N THR A 39 17.16 12.56 -2.17
CA THR A 39 16.79 13.49 -1.13
C THR A 39 16.24 12.73 0.07
N TYR A 40 16.28 13.37 1.22
CA TYR A 40 15.65 12.86 2.41
C TYR A 40 14.16 12.62 2.17
N ALA A 41 13.52 13.43 1.32
CA ALA A 41 12.12 13.23 0.95
C ALA A 41 11.87 11.89 0.28
N SER A 42 12.74 11.51 -0.67
CA SER A 42 12.64 10.21 -1.33
C SER A 42 12.76 9.07 -0.34
N GLN A 43 13.69 9.19 0.62
CA GLN A 43 13.88 8.17 1.64
C GLN A 43 12.66 8.05 2.55
N VAL A 44 12.08 9.18 2.95
CA VAL A 44 10.90 9.19 3.81
C VAL A 44 9.72 8.57 3.07
N VAL A 45 9.52 8.90 1.80
CA VAL A 45 8.43 8.32 1.01
C VAL A 45 8.61 6.80 0.90
N THR A 46 9.83 6.35 0.63
CA THR A 46 10.12 4.92 0.54
C THR A 46 9.78 4.19 1.85
N GLU A 47 10.14 4.80 2.98
CA GLU A 47 9.84 4.25 4.29
C GLU A 47 8.34 4.19 4.53
N VAL A 48 7.61 5.25 4.19
CA VAL A 48 6.16 5.30 4.37
C VAL A 48 5.48 4.27 3.49
N ASP A 49 5.87 4.16 2.22
CA ASP A 49 5.33 3.17 1.29
C ASP A 49 5.50 1.77 1.84
N GLN A 50 6.69 1.44 2.31
CA GLN A 50 6.98 0.11 2.82
C GLN A 50 6.20 -0.19 4.10
N LYS A 51 6.13 0.76 5.01
CA LYS A 51 5.39 0.57 6.27
C LYS A 51 3.90 0.47 6.03
N ALA A 52 3.37 1.25 5.10
CA ALA A 52 1.97 1.17 4.72
C ALA A 52 1.66 -0.20 4.11
N GLN A 53 2.52 -0.71 3.24
CA GLN A 53 2.36 -2.04 2.68
C GLN A 53 2.40 -3.12 3.76
N ASP A 54 3.32 -3.02 4.70
CA ASP A 54 3.43 -3.97 5.80
C ASP A 54 2.14 -4.00 6.63
N ALA A 55 1.56 -2.83 6.90
CA ALA A 55 0.29 -2.74 7.63
C ALA A 55 -0.85 -3.42 6.87
N ILE A 56 -0.92 -3.20 5.56
CA ILE A 56 -1.94 -3.82 4.71
C ILE A 56 -1.77 -5.35 4.69
N LEU A 57 -0.55 -5.81 4.50
CA LEU A 57 -0.27 -7.25 4.39
C LEU A 57 -0.51 -7.98 5.70
N ARG A 58 -0.35 -7.31 6.84
CA ARG A 58 -0.67 -7.91 8.14
C ARG A 58 -2.11 -8.37 8.18
N ILE A 59 -3.00 -7.62 7.55
CA ILE A 59 -4.43 -7.94 7.52
C ILE A 59 -4.78 -8.86 6.35
N LEU A 60 -4.21 -8.63 5.17
CA LEU A 60 -4.62 -9.33 3.96
C LEU A 60 -3.91 -10.67 3.72
N LYS A 61 -2.69 -10.86 4.20
CA LYS A 61 -1.98 -12.13 4.01
C LYS A 61 -2.75 -13.35 4.55
N PRO A 62 -3.36 -13.27 5.74
CA PRO A 62 -4.16 -14.41 6.21
C PRO A 62 -5.29 -14.79 5.27
N THR A 63 -5.88 -13.83 4.55
CA THR A 63 -6.94 -14.12 3.60
C THR A 63 -6.44 -14.90 2.40
N CYS A 64 -5.15 -14.76 2.06
CA CYS A 64 -4.57 -15.50 0.94
C CYS A 64 -4.57 -17.00 1.18
N CYS A 65 -4.30 -17.42 2.41
CA CYS A 65 -4.36 -18.82 2.78
C CYS A 65 -5.80 -19.31 2.88
N GLU A 66 -6.67 -18.51 3.47
CA GLU A 66 -8.07 -18.90 3.71
C GLU A 66 -8.87 -19.00 2.41
N PHE A 67 -8.64 -18.08 1.47
CA PHE A 67 -9.44 -17.98 0.25
C PHE A 67 -8.67 -18.32 -1.02
N ASP A 68 -7.44 -18.78 -0.90
CA ASP A 68 -6.59 -19.14 -2.03
C ASP A 68 -6.37 -17.97 -3.00
N LEU A 69 -5.83 -16.88 -2.45
CA LEU A 69 -5.58 -15.65 -3.19
C LEU A 69 -4.09 -15.41 -3.38
N ALA A 70 -3.74 -14.76 -4.47
CA ALA A 70 -2.39 -14.26 -4.68
C ALA A 70 -2.30 -12.78 -4.29
N LEU A 71 -1.09 -12.24 -4.32
CA LEU A 71 -0.80 -10.84 -4.03
C LEU A 71 -0.01 -10.22 -5.15
N LEU A 72 -0.38 -9.02 -5.54
CA LEU A 72 0.41 -8.16 -6.39
C LEU A 72 0.52 -6.81 -5.68
N THR A 73 1.73 -6.44 -5.30
CA THR A 73 1.98 -5.20 -4.55
C THR A 73 3.00 -4.36 -5.28
N GLU A 74 2.86 -3.04 -5.21
CA GLU A 74 3.76 -2.13 -5.89
C GLU A 74 5.16 -2.15 -5.30
N GLU A 75 5.27 -2.34 -3.97
CA GLU A 75 6.55 -2.26 -3.27
C GLU A 75 7.28 -3.60 -3.17
N SER A 76 6.76 -4.64 -3.80
CA SER A 76 7.38 -5.96 -3.84
C SER A 76 7.47 -6.44 -5.27
N GLU A 77 8.44 -7.31 -5.52
CA GLU A 77 8.57 -7.92 -6.84
C GLU A 77 7.36 -8.78 -7.16
N ASP A 78 6.88 -8.70 -8.40
CA ASP A 78 5.80 -9.55 -8.90
C ASP A 78 6.33 -10.96 -9.10
N ASP A 79 5.94 -11.88 -8.21
CA ASP A 79 6.35 -13.28 -8.29
C ASP A 79 5.49 -14.10 -9.27
N ARG A 80 4.54 -13.44 -9.95
CA ARG A 80 3.62 -14.02 -10.91
C ARG A 80 2.64 -15.03 -10.36
N SER A 81 2.53 -15.15 -9.05
CA SER A 81 1.53 -16.02 -8.43
C SER A 81 0.11 -15.62 -8.81
N ARG A 82 -0.10 -14.35 -9.15
CA ARG A 82 -1.39 -13.86 -9.64
C ARG A 82 -1.91 -14.59 -10.88
N PHE A 83 -1.01 -15.20 -11.66
CA PHE A 83 -1.40 -15.99 -12.82
C PHE A 83 -1.77 -17.42 -12.48
N GLU A 84 -1.51 -17.86 -11.26
CA GLU A 84 -1.77 -19.22 -10.79
C GLU A 84 -3.06 -19.33 -9.98
N LYS A 85 -3.60 -18.20 -9.52
CA LYS A 85 -4.80 -18.15 -8.71
C LYS A 85 -5.95 -17.51 -9.48
N ASN A 86 -7.17 -17.84 -9.08
CA ASN A 86 -8.36 -17.28 -9.72
C ASN A 86 -8.62 -15.83 -9.30
N TYR A 87 -8.15 -15.47 -8.12
CA TYR A 87 -8.29 -14.10 -7.59
C TYR A 87 -7.00 -13.66 -6.94
N PHE A 88 -6.75 -12.36 -6.96
CA PHE A 88 -5.59 -11.81 -6.26
C PHE A 88 -5.87 -10.40 -5.77
N TRP A 89 -5.18 -10.02 -4.70
CA TRP A 89 -5.17 -8.65 -4.22
C TRP A 89 -4.17 -7.84 -5.06
N CYS A 90 -4.61 -6.67 -5.50
CA CYS A 90 -3.73 -5.69 -6.14
C CYS A 90 -3.65 -4.48 -5.22
N ILE A 91 -2.45 -4.15 -4.77
CA ILE A 91 -2.24 -3.18 -3.69
C ILE A 91 -1.25 -2.12 -4.13
N ASP A 92 -1.65 -0.86 -4.02
CA ASP A 92 -0.76 0.29 -4.07
C ASP A 92 -0.89 1.00 -2.72
N PRO A 93 0.13 0.88 -1.85
CA PRO A 93 0.02 1.42 -0.49
C PRO A 93 0.01 2.94 -0.43
N LEU A 94 0.57 3.60 -1.42
CA LEU A 94 0.58 5.06 -1.50
C LEU A 94 0.58 5.49 -2.97
N ASP A 95 -0.61 5.78 -3.48
CA ASP A 95 -0.80 6.34 -4.81
C ASP A 95 -0.84 7.86 -4.68
N GLY A 96 -0.09 8.56 -5.51
CA GLY A 96 0.01 10.01 -5.42
C GLY A 96 1.19 10.45 -4.57
N THR A 97 2.37 9.90 -4.83
CA THR A 97 3.60 10.20 -4.10
C THR A 97 3.93 11.68 -4.09
N LEU A 98 3.78 12.36 -5.22
CA LEU A 98 4.14 13.76 -5.32
C LEU A 98 3.25 14.66 -4.45
N PRO A 99 1.90 14.54 -4.49
CA PRO A 99 1.06 15.26 -3.53
C PRO A 99 1.43 14.97 -2.09
N PHE A 100 1.76 13.72 -1.75
CA PHE A 100 2.17 13.37 -0.40
C PHE A 100 3.41 14.14 0.03
N THR A 101 4.45 14.18 -0.81
CA THR A 101 5.69 14.89 -0.48
C THR A 101 5.49 16.39 -0.34
N ARG A 102 4.50 16.95 -1.01
CA ARG A 102 4.15 18.36 -0.94
C ARG A 102 3.16 18.69 0.17
N LYS A 103 2.76 17.70 0.96
CA LYS A 103 1.72 17.85 2.00
C LYS A 103 0.40 18.37 1.43
N GLU A 104 0.09 17.96 0.21
CA GLU A 104 -1.14 18.32 -0.50
C GLU A 104 -2.09 17.14 -0.52
N PRO A 105 -3.42 17.38 -0.64
CA PRO A 105 -4.36 16.30 -0.88
C PRO A 105 -4.12 15.68 -2.26
N GLY A 106 -4.65 14.50 -2.49
CA GLY A 106 -4.52 13.81 -3.77
C GLY A 106 -3.71 12.54 -3.70
N TYR A 107 -3.36 12.07 -2.51
CA TYR A 107 -2.79 10.73 -2.33
C TYR A 107 -3.84 9.80 -1.73
N SER A 108 -3.67 8.51 -1.97
CA SER A 108 -4.62 7.50 -1.53
C SER A 108 -3.96 6.15 -1.33
N VAL A 109 -4.67 5.27 -0.65
CA VAL A 109 -4.35 3.84 -0.58
C VAL A 109 -5.31 3.13 -1.53
N SER A 110 -4.78 2.27 -2.39
CA SER A 110 -5.59 1.52 -3.35
C SER A 110 -5.47 0.03 -3.09
N ILE A 111 -6.60 -0.63 -2.86
CA ILE A 111 -6.68 -2.07 -2.64
C ILE A 111 -7.82 -2.60 -3.48
N ALA A 112 -7.53 -3.56 -4.34
CA ALA A 112 -8.53 -4.19 -5.19
C ALA A 112 -8.40 -5.71 -5.14
N LEU A 113 -9.53 -6.39 -5.14
CA LEU A 113 -9.58 -7.83 -5.36
C LEU A 113 -9.93 -8.05 -6.83
N ILE A 114 -9.07 -8.72 -7.54
CA ILE A 114 -9.19 -8.89 -8.99
C ILE A 114 -9.44 -10.35 -9.32
N ALA A 115 -10.46 -10.58 -10.14
CA ALA A 115 -10.71 -11.89 -10.70
C ALA A 115 -9.88 -12.03 -11.98
N ARG A 116 -9.17 -13.12 -12.09
CA ARG A 116 -8.39 -13.43 -13.26
C ARG A 116 -9.28 -14.11 -14.30
N ASP A 117 -9.37 -13.57 -15.42
CA ASP A 117 -9.92 -14.15 -16.64
C ASP A 117 -10.42 -13.07 -17.58
#